data_931c5ad7fb1ea11dafdae6c80f5d21c8
#
_entry.id   931c5ad7fb1ea11dafdae6c80f5d21c8
#
_cell.length_a   1.000
_cell.length_b   1.000
_cell.length_c   1.000
_cell.angle_alpha   90.00
_cell.angle_beta   90.00
_cell.angle_gamma   90.00
#
_symmetry.space_group_name_H-M   'P 1'
#
loop_
_entity.id
_entity.type
_entity.pdbx_description
1 polymer ?
#
loop_
_entity_poly.entity_id
_entity_poly.type
_entity_poly.pdbx_seq_one_letter_code
_entity_poly.pdbx_strand_id
1 'polypeptide(L)'
;MHHSLLEEGFTPASLPEESDFHFINTCTFIQSATEETIQTILSAAQVKKQNHQKLVVVGCFAERYPDNIRSEIPEVDLFFGTGRYSQAGKILREKFPELSPSQLEFNDSLLERWKLSSKIENYSKPYAYVKVSDGCNRGCSFCIIPSFRGKFVESPLDDILRDTNRAILAGAKEICLVSQDTVYYGKDSEILLDMVRKVAEIDSLEILRLLYLYPDKKTEKLIRLMGEISKIAPYLESPLQHVSSKILKSMNRVGESAYFKDLFSLAREVKPGLEIRTSFIIGYPGEEPEDVDQVLRFIEDTRPEKVNLFSYSPQEGTKGAQLKQTVSEKEKSKRINLIRDSHLAILEEIHESRIGRTYDAIVDGVEDGQAVVRRFQDAPEMDEVVYVDDVSLIPGRIGKVRIDSFYEYDMNGTWI
;
A
#
# COMPACT_ATOMS: atom_id res chain seq x y z
N MET A 1 -10.57 -8.50 8.94
CA MET A 1 -10.85 -9.93 8.70
C MET A 1 -10.27 -10.80 9.81
N HIS A 2 -8.95 -10.82 10.00
CA HIS A 2 -8.25 -11.65 10.98
C HIS A 2 -8.85 -11.53 12.40
N HIS A 3 -9.05 -10.32 12.90
CA HIS A 3 -9.70 -10.07 14.17
C HIS A 3 -11.08 -10.74 14.30
N SER A 4 -11.92 -10.64 13.27
CA SER A 4 -13.24 -11.28 13.26
C SER A 4 -13.16 -12.82 13.28
N LEU A 5 -12.13 -13.40 12.70
CA LEU A 5 -11.88 -14.84 12.77
C LEU A 5 -11.48 -15.25 14.20
N LEU A 6 -10.60 -14.51 14.84
CA LEU A 6 -10.17 -14.76 16.22
C LEU A 6 -11.32 -14.62 17.22
N GLU A 7 -12.20 -13.61 17.05
CA GLU A 7 -13.40 -13.42 17.88
C GLU A 7 -14.33 -14.64 17.87
N GLU A 8 -14.38 -15.34 16.74
CA GLU A 8 -15.20 -16.55 16.58
C GLU A 8 -14.41 -17.85 16.90
N GLY A 9 -13.20 -17.73 17.45
CA GLY A 9 -12.40 -18.86 17.93
C GLY A 9 -11.53 -19.56 16.88
N PHE A 10 -11.51 -19.07 15.64
CA PHE A 10 -10.56 -19.59 14.62
C PHE A 10 -9.14 -19.18 14.98
N THR A 11 -8.18 -20.04 14.68
CA THR A 11 -6.75 -19.81 14.91
C THR A 11 -5.98 -19.93 13.61
N PRO A 12 -4.91 -19.13 13.41
CA PRO A 12 -4.06 -19.29 12.24
C PRO A 12 -3.30 -20.61 12.28
N ALA A 13 -3.16 -21.27 11.13
CA ALA A 13 -2.31 -22.45 10.96
C ALA A 13 -0.90 -22.03 10.56
N SER A 14 0.10 -22.82 10.98
CA SER A 14 1.50 -22.55 10.64
C SER A 14 1.83 -22.92 9.20
N LEU A 15 1.17 -23.93 8.65
CA LEU A 15 1.36 -24.42 7.30
C LEU A 15 0.02 -24.46 6.56
N PRO A 16 -0.02 -24.13 5.27
CA PRO A 16 -1.25 -24.21 4.47
C PRO A 16 -1.90 -25.59 4.51
N GLU A 17 -1.11 -26.66 4.53
CA GLU A 17 -1.58 -28.06 4.53
C GLU A 17 -2.28 -28.48 5.82
N GLU A 18 -2.05 -27.76 6.92
CA GLU A 18 -2.62 -28.02 8.24
C GLU A 18 -3.90 -27.21 8.50
N SER A 19 -4.26 -26.33 7.57
CA SER A 19 -5.41 -25.42 7.75
C SER A 19 -6.71 -26.08 7.27
N ASP A 20 -7.82 -25.83 7.98
CA ASP A 20 -9.16 -26.17 7.51
C ASP A 20 -9.67 -25.19 6.45
N PHE A 21 -9.19 -23.96 6.51
CA PHE A 21 -9.57 -22.88 5.60
C PHE A 21 -8.33 -22.25 4.99
N HIS A 22 -8.29 -22.21 3.66
CA HIS A 22 -7.27 -21.48 2.91
C HIS A 22 -7.88 -20.19 2.38
N PHE A 23 -7.41 -19.04 2.87
CA PHE A 23 -7.85 -17.73 2.45
C PHE A 23 -6.96 -17.16 1.35
N ILE A 24 -7.57 -16.70 0.26
CA ILE A 24 -6.90 -15.91 -0.76
C ILE A 24 -7.49 -14.51 -0.75
N ASN A 25 -6.67 -13.54 -0.32
CA ASN A 25 -7.03 -12.13 -0.41
C ASN A 25 -6.63 -11.59 -1.78
N THR A 26 -7.58 -11.10 -2.54
CA THR A 26 -7.46 -10.87 -3.98
C THR A 26 -7.45 -9.41 -4.36
N CYS A 27 -6.74 -9.10 -5.44
CA CYS A 27 -6.73 -7.80 -6.12
C CYS A 27 -7.32 -7.93 -7.53
N THR A 28 -7.92 -6.83 -8.04
CA THR A 28 -8.47 -6.76 -9.41
C THR A 28 -8.43 -5.31 -9.94
N PHE A 29 -7.44 -4.54 -9.49
CA PHE A 29 -7.32 -3.13 -9.85
C PHE A 29 -6.84 -2.93 -11.29
N ILE A 30 -5.94 -3.81 -11.76
CA ILE A 30 -5.41 -3.84 -13.14
C ILE A 30 -5.51 -5.26 -13.69
N GLN A 31 -5.40 -5.41 -15.00
CA GLN A 31 -5.53 -6.69 -15.68
C GLN A 31 -4.52 -7.73 -15.16
N SER A 32 -3.25 -7.35 -15.01
CA SER A 32 -2.21 -8.26 -14.51
C SER A 32 -2.49 -8.77 -13.10
N ALA A 33 -2.99 -7.92 -12.19
CA ALA A 33 -3.38 -8.34 -10.85
C ALA A 33 -4.60 -9.29 -10.87
N THR A 34 -5.50 -9.12 -11.83
CA THR A 34 -6.63 -10.04 -12.03
C THR A 34 -6.14 -11.41 -12.52
N GLU A 35 -5.21 -11.44 -13.46
CA GLU A 35 -4.59 -12.66 -13.98
C GLU A 35 -3.81 -13.40 -12.90
N GLU A 36 -2.99 -12.71 -12.12
CA GLU A 36 -2.27 -13.26 -10.96
C GLU A 36 -3.25 -13.83 -9.92
N THR A 37 -4.32 -13.11 -9.61
CA THR A 37 -5.38 -13.58 -8.72
C THR A 37 -5.97 -14.89 -9.19
N ILE A 38 -6.32 -15.01 -10.46
CA ILE A 38 -6.88 -16.24 -11.05
C ILE A 38 -5.87 -17.39 -10.94
N GLN A 39 -4.60 -17.16 -11.27
CA GLN A 39 -3.56 -18.18 -11.17
C GLN A 39 -3.36 -18.66 -9.73
N THR A 40 -3.36 -17.73 -8.77
CA THR A 40 -3.26 -18.04 -7.34
C THR A 40 -4.44 -18.90 -6.86
N ILE A 41 -5.67 -18.55 -7.27
CA ILE A 41 -6.87 -19.32 -6.93
C ILE A 41 -6.79 -20.74 -7.53
N LEU A 42 -6.41 -20.88 -8.80
CA LEU A 42 -6.28 -22.19 -9.46
C LEU A 42 -5.19 -23.05 -8.82
N SER A 43 -4.06 -22.46 -8.44
CA SER A 43 -2.99 -23.17 -7.71
C SER A 43 -3.46 -23.66 -6.34
N ALA A 44 -4.14 -22.82 -5.58
CA ALA A 44 -4.71 -23.18 -4.28
C ALA A 44 -5.81 -24.25 -4.41
N ALA A 45 -6.61 -24.20 -5.47
CA ALA A 45 -7.62 -25.23 -5.75
C ALA A 45 -7.01 -26.62 -5.96
N GLN A 46 -5.80 -26.72 -6.51
CA GLN A 46 -5.09 -27.99 -6.65
C GLN A 46 -4.66 -28.56 -5.30
N VAL A 47 -4.11 -27.72 -4.41
CA VAL A 47 -3.73 -28.12 -3.05
C VAL A 47 -4.95 -28.56 -2.26
N LYS A 48 -6.05 -27.81 -2.33
CA LYS A 48 -7.32 -28.18 -1.69
C LYS A 48 -7.82 -29.57 -2.07
N LYS A 49 -7.77 -29.95 -3.34
CA LYS A 49 -8.21 -31.28 -3.80
C LYS A 49 -7.46 -32.43 -3.10
N GLN A 50 -6.21 -32.18 -2.72
CA GLN A 50 -5.39 -33.17 -2.02
C GLN A 50 -5.72 -33.26 -0.52
N ASN A 51 -6.07 -32.11 0.12
CA ASN A 51 -6.12 -31.96 1.58
C ASN A 51 -7.53 -31.76 2.19
N HIS A 52 -8.59 -31.82 1.39
CA HIS A 52 -9.99 -31.61 1.83
C HIS A 52 -10.29 -30.22 2.46
N GLN A 53 -9.44 -29.25 2.23
CA GLN A 53 -9.58 -27.91 2.76
C GLN A 53 -10.74 -27.12 2.13
N LYS A 54 -11.21 -26.09 2.81
CA LYS A 54 -12.14 -25.10 2.25
C LYS A 54 -11.36 -23.92 1.67
N LEU A 55 -11.57 -23.62 0.39
CA LEU A 55 -10.97 -22.49 -0.28
C LEU A 55 -11.91 -21.28 -0.18
N VAL A 56 -11.42 -20.21 0.44
CA VAL A 56 -12.17 -18.97 0.68
C VAL A 56 -11.48 -17.82 -0.07
N VAL A 57 -12.17 -17.28 -1.07
CA VAL A 57 -11.67 -16.15 -1.87
C VAL A 57 -12.31 -14.87 -1.38
N VAL A 58 -11.47 -13.90 -0.97
CA VAL A 58 -11.91 -12.64 -0.41
C VAL A 58 -11.25 -11.47 -1.14
N GLY A 59 -11.76 -10.28 -0.97
CA GLY A 59 -11.12 -9.08 -1.51
C GLY A 59 -11.81 -8.49 -2.72
N CYS A 60 -11.04 -7.69 -3.47
CA CYS A 60 -11.58 -6.88 -4.56
C CYS A 60 -12.10 -7.72 -5.74
N PHE A 61 -11.47 -8.85 -6.02
CA PHE A 61 -11.91 -9.76 -7.09
C PHE A 61 -13.27 -10.37 -6.75
N ALA A 62 -13.45 -10.84 -5.50
CA ALA A 62 -14.73 -11.37 -5.03
C ALA A 62 -15.86 -10.32 -4.97
N GLU A 63 -15.50 -9.04 -4.77
CA GLU A 63 -16.44 -7.91 -4.81
C GLU A 63 -16.87 -7.56 -6.24
N ARG A 64 -15.91 -7.59 -7.19
CA ARG A 64 -16.13 -7.16 -8.58
C ARG A 64 -16.87 -8.20 -9.42
N TYR A 65 -16.62 -9.50 -9.19
CA TYR A 65 -17.10 -10.60 -10.04
C TYR A 65 -17.89 -11.67 -9.25
N PRO A 66 -18.88 -11.31 -8.41
CA PRO A 66 -19.50 -12.26 -7.48
C PRO A 66 -20.22 -13.42 -8.14
N ASP A 67 -20.83 -13.21 -9.31
CA ASP A 67 -21.65 -14.23 -9.97
C ASP A 67 -20.84 -15.07 -10.98
N ASN A 68 -19.92 -14.46 -11.72
CA ASN A 68 -19.11 -15.14 -12.73
C ASN A 68 -18.14 -16.14 -12.08
N ILE A 69 -17.54 -15.80 -10.94
CA ILE A 69 -16.56 -16.66 -10.27
C ILE A 69 -17.19 -17.97 -9.80
N ARG A 70 -18.40 -17.90 -9.25
CA ARG A 70 -19.10 -19.09 -8.73
C ARG A 70 -19.38 -20.14 -9.79
N SER A 71 -19.62 -19.72 -11.03
CA SER A 71 -19.87 -20.62 -12.15
C SER A 71 -18.61 -21.13 -12.83
N GLU A 72 -17.55 -20.32 -12.84
CA GLU A 72 -16.34 -20.61 -13.61
C GLU A 72 -15.24 -21.29 -12.76
N ILE A 73 -15.24 -21.08 -11.43
CA ILE A 73 -14.28 -21.68 -10.49
C ILE A 73 -15.03 -22.39 -9.36
N PRO A 74 -15.64 -23.57 -9.65
CA PRO A 74 -16.44 -24.32 -8.67
C PRO A 74 -15.63 -24.91 -7.51
N GLU A 75 -14.30 -24.88 -7.58
CA GLU A 75 -13.41 -25.31 -6.52
C GLU A 75 -13.43 -24.38 -5.30
N VAL A 76 -13.84 -23.13 -5.46
CA VAL A 76 -13.95 -22.17 -4.36
C VAL A 76 -15.24 -22.40 -3.58
N ASP A 77 -15.11 -22.65 -2.27
CA ASP A 77 -16.24 -22.94 -1.40
C ASP A 77 -16.99 -21.69 -0.95
N LEU A 78 -16.27 -20.55 -0.83
CA LEU A 78 -16.85 -19.32 -0.32
C LEU A 78 -16.20 -18.09 -0.95
N PHE A 79 -17.03 -17.11 -1.32
CA PHE A 79 -16.61 -15.79 -1.79
C PHE A 79 -17.26 -14.70 -0.94
N PHE A 80 -16.49 -13.71 -0.53
CA PHE A 80 -17.05 -12.46 -0.02
C PHE A 80 -16.11 -11.26 -0.25
N GLY A 81 -16.72 -10.13 -0.49
CA GLY A 81 -16.00 -8.88 -0.77
C GLY A 81 -15.46 -8.18 0.47
N THR A 82 -14.77 -7.09 0.22
CA THR A 82 -14.05 -6.28 1.24
C THR A 82 -14.98 -5.68 2.31
N GLY A 83 -16.21 -5.35 1.97
CA GLY A 83 -17.20 -4.81 2.90
C GLY A 83 -17.64 -5.78 4.00
N ARG A 84 -17.28 -7.07 3.91
CA ARG A 84 -17.67 -8.12 4.85
C ARG A 84 -16.53 -8.66 5.72
N TYR A 85 -15.35 -8.07 5.67
CA TYR A 85 -14.19 -8.51 6.47
C TYR A 85 -14.44 -8.55 7.98
N SER A 86 -15.19 -7.60 8.51
CA SER A 86 -15.57 -7.56 9.92
C SER A 86 -16.53 -8.68 10.35
N GLN A 87 -17.12 -9.39 9.39
CA GLN A 87 -18.07 -10.48 9.62
C GLN A 87 -17.49 -11.85 9.23
N ALA A 88 -16.22 -11.91 8.84
CA ALA A 88 -15.61 -13.12 8.27
C ALA A 88 -15.78 -14.36 9.15
N GLY A 89 -15.53 -14.25 10.46
CA GLY A 89 -15.70 -15.35 11.40
C GLY A 89 -17.14 -15.85 11.49
N LYS A 90 -18.12 -14.94 11.58
CA LYS A 90 -19.55 -15.30 11.58
C LYS A 90 -19.96 -16.00 10.29
N ILE A 91 -19.51 -15.48 9.14
CA ILE A 91 -19.79 -16.07 7.82
C ILE A 91 -19.27 -17.50 7.75
N LEU A 92 -18.06 -17.77 8.23
CA LEU A 92 -17.51 -19.13 8.26
C LEU A 92 -18.32 -20.05 9.18
N ARG A 93 -18.63 -19.58 10.37
CA ARG A 93 -19.41 -20.34 11.36
C ARG A 93 -20.79 -20.72 10.83
N GLU A 94 -21.47 -19.79 10.15
CA GLU A 94 -22.77 -20.03 9.54
C GLU A 94 -22.69 -20.99 8.33
N LYS A 95 -21.63 -20.87 7.52
CA LYS A 95 -21.48 -21.61 6.27
C LYS A 95 -20.92 -23.03 6.50
N PHE A 96 -20.03 -23.18 7.47
CA PHE A 96 -19.29 -24.42 7.77
C PHE A 96 -19.33 -24.72 9.27
N PRO A 97 -20.50 -25.01 9.83
CA PRO A 97 -20.65 -25.24 11.26
C PRO A 97 -19.84 -26.45 11.75
N GLU A 98 -19.62 -27.44 10.89
CA GLU A 98 -18.84 -28.65 11.18
C GLU A 98 -17.33 -28.40 11.38
N LEU A 99 -16.79 -27.33 10.78
CA LEU A 99 -15.40 -26.92 10.88
C LEU A 99 -15.21 -25.72 11.83
N SER A 100 -16.30 -25.28 12.45
CA SER A 100 -16.25 -24.13 13.35
C SER A 100 -15.79 -24.56 14.74
N PRO A 101 -14.88 -23.79 15.37
CA PRO A 101 -14.45 -24.08 16.73
C PRO A 101 -15.65 -24.13 17.69
N SER A 102 -15.63 -25.05 18.65
CA SER A 102 -16.59 -25.01 19.78
C SER A 102 -16.45 -23.66 20.47
N GLN A 103 -17.57 -23.08 20.94
CA GLN A 103 -17.52 -21.81 21.66
C GLN A 103 -16.55 -21.93 22.83
N LEU A 104 -15.40 -21.27 22.71
CA LEU A 104 -14.45 -21.13 23.80
C LEU A 104 -15.08 -20.20 24.85
N GLU A 105 -15.04 -20.63 26.10
CA GLU A 105 -15.33 -19.73 27.22
C GLU A 105 -14.37 -18.55 27.15
N PHE A 106 -14.93 -17.34 27.11
CA PHE A 106 -14.24 -16.06 26.90
C PHE A 106 -13.40 -15.65 28.12
N ASN A 107 -12.32 -16.37 28.44
CA ASN A 107 -11.42 -16.01 29.54
C ASN A 107 -10.12 -15.35 29.11
N ASP A 108 -9.77 -15.36 27.83
CA ASP A 108 -8.58 -14.66 27.32
C ASP A 108 -8.97 -13.35 26.66
N SER A 109 -8.30 -12.27 27.04
CA SER A 109 -8.54 -10.97 26.44
C SER A 109 -8.28 -11.04 24.92
N LEU A 110 -9.08 -10.35 24.13
CA LEU A 110 -8.87 -10.22 22.66
C LEU A 110 -7.42 -9.79 22.35
N LEU A 111 -6.80 -9.04 23.24
CA LEU A 111 -5.41 -8.62 23.16
C LEU A 111 -4.43 -9.79 23.25
N GLU A 112 -4.65 -10.76 24.14
CA GLU A 112 -3.79 -11.96 24.26
C GLU A 112 -3.92 -12.86 23.04
N ARG A 113 -5.12 -13.05 22.52
CA ARG A 113 -5.36 -13.77 21.27
C ARG A 113 -4.72 -13.06 20.06
N TRP A 114 -4.76 -11.75 20.04
CA TRP A 114 -4.13 -10.95 18.99
C TRP A 114 -2.61 -11.04 19.08
N LYS A 115 -2.03 -10.98 20.28
CA LYS A 115 -0.59 -11.23 20.52
C LYS A 115 -0.17 -12.67 20.18
N LEU A 116 -1.02 -13.65 20.45
CA LEU A 116 -0.75 -15.05 20.11
C LEU A 116 -0.75 -15.24 18.58
N SER A 117 -1.74 -14.68 17.91
CA SER A 117 -1.83 -14.63 16.45
C SER A 117 -0.64 -13.90 15.83
N SER A 118 -0.23 -12.77 16.40
CA SER A 118 0.96 -12.04 15.94
C SER A 118 2.26 -12.85 16.07
N LYS A 119 2.36 -13.73 17.03
CA LYS A 119 3.51 -14.65 17.17
C LYS A 119 3.51 -15.79 16.14
N ILE A 120 2.33 -16.25 15.74
CA ILE A 120 2.18 -17.38 14.80
C ILE A 120 2.38 -16.94 13.34
N GLU A 121 1.95 -15.74 12.98
CA GLU A 121 2.00 -15.25 11.59
C GLU A 121 3.17 -14.31 11.27
N ASN A 122 4.25 -14.28 12.05
CA ASN A 122 5.28 -13.25 11.90
C ASN A 122 4.72 -11.80 11.89
N TYR A 123 3.64 -11.54 12.62
CA TYR A 123 3.18 -10.17 12.93
C TYR A 123 4.15 -9.45 13.89
N SER A 124 5.41 -9.89 13.90
CA SER A 124 6.51 -9.20 14.55
C SER A 124 7.06 -8.06 13.68
N LYS A 125 6.34 -7.67 12.63
CA LYS A 125 6.72 -6.50 11.83
C LYS A 125 6.56 -5.25 12.65
N PRO A 126 7.56 -4.37 12.66
CA PRO A 126 7.54 -3.18 13.49
C PRO A 126 6.64 -2.07 12.93
N TYR A 127 5.83 -2.36 11.94
CA TYR A 127 4.89 -1.43 11.31
C TYR A 127 3.49 -2.04 11.17
N ALA A 128 2.51 -1.15 11.09
CA ALA A 128 1.13 -1.55 10.80
C ALA A 128 0.43 -0.52 9.90
N TYR A 129 -0.51 -1.01 9.10
CA TYR A 129 -1.37 -0.17 8.27
C TYR A 129 -2.68 0.10 8.98
N VAL A 130 -3.03 1.37 9.15
CA VAL A 130 -4.30 1.82 9.73
C VAL A 130 -5.12 2.50 8.65
N LYS A 131 -6.29 1.94 8.36
CA LYS A 131 -7.18 2.45 7.32
C LYS A 131 -7.99 3.63 7.86
N VAL A 132 -7.84 4.81 7.22
CA VAL A 132 -8.56 6.04 7.61
C VAL A 132 -9.86 6.25 6.84
N SER A 133 -10.03 5.58 5.70
CA SER A 133 -11.28 5.61 4.92
C SER A 133 -11.36 4.44 3.95
N ASP A 134 -12.52 4.23 3.34
CA ASP A 134 -12.74 3.28 2.24
C ASP A 134 -13.52 3.96 1.11
N GLY A 135 -13.33 3.44 -0.13
CA GLY A 135 -13.95 4.03 -1.32
C GLY A 135 -13.32 5.36 -1.75
N CYS A 136 -13.79 5.92 -2.85
CA CYS A 136 -13.24 7.16 -3.40
C CYS A 136 -14.26 7.92 -4.25
N ASN A 137 -14.30 9.25 -4.11
CA ASN A 137 -15.20 10.13 -4.87
C ASN A 137 -14.49 10.96 -5.95
N ARG A 138 -13.19 10.77 -6.22
CA ARG A 138 -12.44 11.59 -7.20
C ARG A 138 -12.92 11.41 -8.63
N GLY A 139 -13.42 10.24 -8.98
CA GLY A 139 -13.97 9.96 -10.30
C GLY A 139 -12.95 10.01 -11.44
N CYS A 140 -11.69 9.64 -11.16
CA CYS A 140 -10.66 9.50 -12.19
C CYS A 140 -11.14 8.55 -13.29
N SER A 141 -11.00 8.96 -14.56
CA SER A 141 -11.63 8.26 -15.68
C SER A 141 -11.06 6.88 -15.98
N PHE A 142 -9.86 6.56 -15.48
CA PHE A 142 -9.21 5.25 -15.58
C PHE A 142 -9.52 4.29 -14.42
N CYS A 143 -10.09 4.83 -13.33
CA CYS A 143 -10.13 4.10 -12.05
C CYS A 143 -11.45 3.37 -11.85
N ILE A 144 -11.33 2.07 -11.55
CA ILE A 144 -12.47 1.18 -11.31
C ILE A 144 -12.87 1.09 -9.81
N ILE A 145 -12.06 1.64 -8.90
CA ILE A 145 -12.27 1.52 -7.46
C ILE A 145 -13.69 1.90 -7.00
N PRO A 146 -14.29 3.01 -7.47
CA PRO A 146 -15.64 3.37 -7.01
C PRO A 146 -16.73 2.35 -7.35
N SER A 147 -16.53 1.48 -8.34
CA SER A 147 -17.53 0.48 -8.74
C SER A 147 -17.65 -0.69 -7.76
N PHE A 148 -16.58 -1.03 -7.04
CA PHE A 148 -16.59 -2.16 -6.09
C PHE A 148 -16.24 -1.77 -4.64
N ARG A 149 -15.54 -0.65 -4.41
CA ARG A 149 -15.31 -0.11 -3.05
C ARG A 149 -16.38 0.91 -2.65
N GLY A 150 -17.18 1.39 -3.61
CA GLY A 150 -18.21 2.37 -3.38
C GLY A 150 -17.70 3.80 -3.23
N LYS A 151 -18.59 4.65 -2.75
CA LYS A 151 -18.29 6.04 -2.42
C LYS A 151 -17.38 6.11 -1.20
N PHE A 152 -16.67 7.23 -1.09
CA PHE A 152 -15.82 7.53 0.06
C PHE A 152 -16.62 7.50 1.37
N VAL A 153 -16.12 6.73 2.33
CA VAL A 153 -16.61 6.65 3.70
C VAL A 153 -15.42 6.77 4.63
N GLU A 154 -15.40 7.82 5.46
CA GLU A 154 -14.33 8.01 6.43
C GLU A 154 -14.51 7.11 7.65
N SER A 155 -13.41 6.64 8.22
CA SER A 155 -13.40 5.97 9.51
C SER A 155 -13.56 7.02 10.62
N PRO A 156 -14.39 6.78 11.65
CA PRO A 156 -14.45 7.65 12.81
C PRO A 156 -13.06 7.81 13.44
N LEU A 157 -12.73 9.02 13.91
CA LEU A 157 -11.44 9.31 14.52
C LEU A 157 -11.13 8.36 15.70
N ASP A 158 -12.12 8.08 16.54
CA ASP A 158 -11.97 7.16 17.68
C ASP A 158 -11.57 5.75 17.24
N ASP A 159 -12.08 5.29 16.09
CA ASP A 159 -11.72 4.00 15.51
C ASP A 159 -10.27 4.01 15.02
N ILE A 160 -9.84 5.09 14.34
CA ILE A 160 -8.46 5.26 13.89
C ILE A 160 -7.50 5.25 15.09
N LEU A 161 -7.80 6.01 16.14
CA LEU A 161 -6.98 6.06 17.35
C LEU A 161 -6.95 4.72 18.07
N ARG A 162 -8.09 4.03 18.17
CA ARG A 162 -8.18 2.70 18.77
C ARG A 162 -7.34 1.68 18.00
N ASP A 163 -7.45 1.65 16.68
CA ASP A 163 -6.74 0.70 15.83
C ASP A 163 -5.22 1.01 15.83
N THR A 164 -4.84 2.28 15.86
CA THR A 164 -3.45 2.71 16.07
C THR A 164 -2.90 2.21 17.41
N ASN A 165 -3.62 2.44 18.51
CA ASN A 165 -3.19 1.98 19.84
C ASN A 165 -3.07 0.45 19.91
N ARG A 166 -3.99 -0.28 19.30
CA ARG A 166 -3.93 -1.75 19.20
C ARG A 166 -2.68 -2.22 18.46
N ALA A 167 -2.35 -1.60 17.32
CA ALA A 167 -1.16 -1.92 16.57
C ALA A 167 0.13 -1.67 17.37
N ILE A 168 0.20 -0.54 18.07
CA ILE A 168 1.34 -0.19 18.94
C ILE A 168 1.47 -1.20 20.10
N LEU A 169 0.38 -1.56 20.74
CA LEU A 169 0.37 -2.57 21.82
C LEU A 169 0.83 -3.95 21.32
N ALA A 170 0.61 -4.24 20.05
CA ALA A 170 1.11 -5.46 19.41
C ALA A 170 2.58 -5.39 18.98
N GLY A 171 3.23 -4.25 19.13
CA GLY A 171 4.66 -4.08 18.88
C GLY A 171 5.03 -3.19 17.70
N ALA A 172 4.04 -2.65 16.96
CA ALA A 172 4.32 -1.71 15.89
C ALA A 172 4.99 -0.44 16.43
N LYS A 173 6.02 0.03 15.74
CA LYS A 173 6.73 1.29 15.97
C LYS A 173 6.35 2.33 14.93
N GLU A 174 5.98 1.88 13.75
CA GLU A 174 5.53 2.70 12.64
C GLU A 174 4.06 2.44 12.34
N ILE A 175 3.30 3.51 12.14
CA ILE A 175 1.92 3.45 11.64
C ILE A 175 1.87 4.11 10.26
N CYS A 176 1.37 3.36 9.27
CA CYS A 176 1.09 3.84 7.94
C CYS A 176 -0.41 4.13 7.81
N LEU A 177 -0.80 5.40 7.72
CA LEU A 177 -2.19 5.77 7.44
C LEU A 177 -2.47 5.55 5.96
N VAL A 178 -3.49 4.75 5.65
CA VAL A 178 -3.81 4.32 4.28
C VAL A 178 -5.28 4.51 3.94
N SER A 179 -5.53 4.83 2.69
CA SER A 179 -6.85 4.77 2.04
C SER A 179 -6.69 4.78 0.52
N GLN A 180 -7.78 4.88 -0.24
CA GLN A 180 -7.72 5.15 -1.68
C GLN A 180 -7.39 6.62 -2.00
N ASP A 181 -7.64 7.51 -1.04
CA ASP A 181 -7.28 8.92 -1.06
C ASP A 181 -7.31 9.48 0.36
N THR A 182 -6.16 9.48 1.01
CA THR A 182 -6.01 9.91 2.41
C THR A 182 -6.33 11.39 2.59
N VAL A 183 -6.09 12.21 1.58
CA VAL A 183 -6.33 13.65 1.60
C VAL A 183 -7.82 13.99 1.57
N TYR A 184 -8.66 13.07 1.14
CA TYR A 184 -10.12 13.28 1.10
C TYR A 184 -10.77 13.22 2.49
N TYR A 185 -10.05 12.76 3.51
CA TYR A 185 -10.53 12.67 4.89
C TYR A 185 -10.98 14.04 5.41
N GLY A 186 -12.14 14.06 6.09
CA GLY A 186 -12.78 15.29 6.58
C GLY A 186 -13.34 16.19 5.46
N LYS A 187 -14.36 16.96 5.79
CA LYS A 187 -14.97 17.93 4.85
C LYS A 187 -13.99 19.04 4.44
N ASP A 188 -13.06 19.40 5.32
CA ASP A 188 -12.06 20.44 5.10
C ASP A 188 -10.65 19.98 5.54
N SER A 189 -9.66 20.83 5.31
CA SER A 189 -8.27 20.49 5.65
C SER A 189 -8.02 20.44 7.16
N GLU A 190 -8.74 21.20 7.97
CA GLU A 190 -8.50 21.26 9.40
C GLU A 190 -8.82 19.93 10.09
N ILE A 191 -9.90 19.26 9.64
CA ILE A 191 -10.26 17.91 10.15
C ILE A 191 -9.20 16.88 9.77
N LEU A 192 -8.66 16.92 8.55
CA LEU A 192 -7.55 16.07 8.14
C LEU A 192 -6.30 16.30 9.00
N LEU A 193 -5.92 17.56 9.19
CA LEU A 193 -4.75 17.92 9.97
C LEU A 193 -4.91 17.57 11.46
N ASP A 194 -6.11 17.76 12.02
CA ASP A 194 -6.44 17.37 13.40
C ASP A 194 -6.32 15.85 13.60
N MET A 195 -6.84 15.07 12.67
CA MET A 195 -6.69 13.60 12.70
C MET A 195 -5.22 13.19 12.71
N VAL A 196 -4.39 13.77 11.83
CA VAL A 196 -2.96 13.47 11.76
C VAL A 196 -2.24 13.89 13.06
N ARG A 197 -2.55 15.08 13.61
CA ARG A 197 -1.97 15.53 14.90
C ARG A 197 -2.31 14.56 16.03
N LYS A 198 -3.57 14.20 16.18
CA LYS A 198 -4.03 13.28 17.25
C LYS A 198 -3.40 11.89 17.16
N VAL A 199 -3.20 11.38 15.96
CA VAL A 199 -2.45 10.12 15.79
C VAL A 199 -0.98 10.32 16.17
N ALA A 200 -0.35 11.41 15.76
CA ALA A 200 1.05 11.72 16.08
C ALA A 200 1.28 11.98 17.58
N GLU A 201 0.27 12.45 18.32
CA GLU A 201 0.33 12.70 19.77
C GLU A 201 0.38 11.40 20.60
N ILE A 202 0.15 10.23 20.02
CA ILE A 202 0.26 8.95 20.74
C ILE A 202 1.75 8.75 21.14
N ASP A 203 2.03 8.72 22.43
CA ASP A 203 3.39 8.73 22.97
C ASP A 203 4.27 7.59 22.45
N SER A 204 3.74 6.40 22.43
CA SER A 204 4.47 5.18 22.03
C SER A 204 4.62 4.99 20.51
N LEU A 205 4.06 5.90 19.70
CA LEU A 205 4.26 5.93 18.26
C LEU A 205 5.60 6.60 17.95
N GLU A 206 6.45 5.95 17.19
CA GLU A 206 7.76 6.46 16.79
C GLU A 206 7.75 7.09 15.40
N ILE A 207 7.08 6.43 14.45
CA ILE A 207 7.02 6.85 13.04
C ILE A 207 5.58 6.87 12.58
N LEU A 208 5.15 7.97 11.99
CA LEU A 208 3.86 8.13 11.32
C LEU A 208 4.09 8.34 9.82
N ARG A 209 3.59 7.45 8.98
CA ARG A 209 3.67 7.57 7.53
C ARG A 209 2.31 7.83 6.92
N LEU A 210 2.29 8.76 5.97
CA LEU A 210 1.08 9.15 5.25
C LEU A 210 1.19 8.67 3.80
N LEU A 211 0.25 7.84 3.36
CA LEU A 211 0.27 7.26 2.01
C LEU A 211 -0.94 7.70 1.20
N TYR A 212 -0.83 7.63 -0.13
CA TYR A 212 -1.89 7.95 -1.11
C TYR A 212 -2.38 9.40 -1.01
N LEU A 213 -1.44 10.35 -1.09
CA LEU A 213 -1.74 11.78 -1.00
C LEU A 213 -2.05 12.35 -2.40
N TYR A 214 -3.33 12.54 -2.69
CA TYR A 214 -3.77 13.15 -3.94
C TYR A 214 -3.21 14.58 -4.06
N PRO A 215 -2.59 14.98 -5.19
CA PRO A 215 -1.88 16.25 -5.31
C PRO A 215 -2.84 17.45 -5.43
N ASP A 216 -3.35 17.95 -4.31
CA ASP A 216 -4.22 19.12 -4.24
C ASP A 216 -3.83 20.07 -3.09
N LYS A 217 -4.61 21.15 -2.88
CA LYS A 217 -4.35 22.16 -1.85
C LYS A 217 -4.41 21.63 -0.42
N LYS A 218 -5.12 20.53 -0.15
CA LYS A 218 -5.07 19.89 1.17
C LYS A 218 -3.71 19.23 1.40
N THR A 219 -3.13 18.65 0.33
CA THR A 219 -1.77 18.07 0.38
C THR A 219 -0.71 19.12 0.69
N GLU A 220 -0.80 20.34 0.15
CA GLU A 220 0.12 21.45 0.52
C GLU A 220 0.09 21.72 2.02
N LYS A 221 -1.11 21.78 2.64
CA LYS A 221 -1.25 21.99 4.09
C LYS A 221 -0.70 20.82 4.88
N LEU A 222 -0.94 19.59 4.41
CA LEU A 222 -0.42 18.38 5.04
C LEU A 222 1.12 18.33 4.98
N ILE A 223 1.72 18.72 3.84
CA ILE A 223 3.18 18.83 3.70
C ILE A 223 3.76 19.82 4.74
N ARG A 224 3.12 20.98 4.95
CA ARG A 224 3.56 21.91 6.00
C ARG A 224 3.51 21.28 7.38
N LEU A 225 2.44 20.55 7.70
CA LEU A 225 2.33 19.81 8.96
C LEU A 225 3.41 18.73 9.09
N MET A 226 3.83 18.09 7.99
CA MET A 226 4.94 17.13 8.01
C MET A 226 6.26 17.78 8.46
N GLY A 227 6.47 19.07 8.15
CA GLY A 227 7.62 19.84 8.63
C GLY A 227 7.55 20.18 10.13
N GLU A 228 6.34 20.33 10.68
CA GLU A 228 6.11 20.68 12.09
C GLU A 228 6.25 19.47 13.03
N ILE A 229 5.88 18.27 12.59
CA ILE A 229 5.83 17.06 13.42
C ILE A 229 6.99 16.13 13.07
N SER A 230 7.90 15.95 14.02
CA SER A 230 9.11 15.13 13.84
C SER A 230 8.80 13.65 13.58
N LYS A 231 7.77 13.10 14.23
CA LYS A 231 7.33 11.69 14.05
C LYS A 231 6.82 11.37 12.65
N ILE A 232 6.39 12.36 11.85
CA ILE A 232 5.96 12.09 10.48
C ILE A 232 7.20 11.77 9.64
N ALA A 233 7.17 10.59 8.98
CA ALA A 233 8.27 10.12 8.15
C ALA A 233 8.64 11.16 7.07
N PRO A 234 9.94 11.32 6.74
CA PRO A 234 10.39 12.23 5.68
C PRO A 234 10.13 11.59 4.29
N TYR A 235 8.86 11.42 3.97
CA TYR A 235 8.38 10.67 2.81
C TYR A 235 7.09 11.26 2.28
N LEU A 236 7.07 11.64 1.02
CA LEU A 236 5.87 12.11 0.32
C LEU A 236 5.51 11.11 -0.78
N GLU A 237 4.43 10.37 -0.60
CA GLU A 237 3.84 9.60 -1.70
C GLU A 237 2.66 10.38 -2.28
N SER A 238 2.84 10.87 -3.51
CA SER A 238 1.80 11.60 -4.23
C SER A 238 1.71 11.11 -5.69
N PRO A 239 0.72 10.25 -6.01
CA PRO A 239 0.57 9.68 -7.35
C PRO A 239 0.01 10.74 -8.32
N LEU A 240 0.87 11.33 -9.14
CA LEU A 240 0.50 12.37 -10.12
C LEU A 240 -0.33 11.79 -11.27
N GLN A 241 0.00 10.58 -11.69
CA GLN A 241 -0.57 9.80 -12.80
C GLN A 241 -0.16 10.32 -14.20
N HIS A 242 0.02 11.61 -14.38
CA HIS A 242 0.59 12.27 -15.55
C HIS A 242 0.97 13.72 -15.21
N VAL A 243 1.67 14.44 -16.13
CA VAL A 243 1.99 15.86 -15.98
C VAL A 243 1.49 16.74 -17.13
N SER A 244 1.10 16.14 -18.25
CA SER A 244 0.46 16.87 -19.36
C SER A 244 -0.96 17.30 -18.94
N SER A 245 -1.25 18.60 -18.98
CA SER A 245 -2.57 19.16 -18.65
C SER A 245 -3.67 18.59 -19.54
N LYS A 246 -3.38 18.26 -20.81
CA LYS A 246 -4.28 17.59 -21.74
C LYS A 246 -4.69 16.23 -21.23
N ILE A 247 -3.73 15.42 -20.84
CA ILE A 247 -3.95 14.05 -20.35
C ILE A 247 -4.60 14.05 -18.96
N LEU A 248 -4.14 14.88 -18.04
CA LEU A 248 -4.76 15.04 -16.71
C LEU A 248 -6.24 15.44 -16.80
N LYS A 249 -6.58 16.37 -17.68
CA LYS A 249 -7.98 16.75 -17.93
C LYS A 249 -8.81 15.57 -18.46
N SER A 250 -8.26 14.78 -19.38
CA SER A 250 -8.91 13.57 -19.90
C SER A 250 -9.04 12.47 -18.84
N MET A 251 -8.06 12.37 -17.93
CA MET A 251 -8.11 11.51 -16.75
C MET A 251 -9.07 11.99 -15.66
N ASN A 252 -9.71 13.14 -15.82
CA ASN A 252 -10.50 13.82 -14.78
C ASN A 252 -9.66 14.07 -13.50
N ARG A 253 -8.44 14.55 -13.66
CA ARG A 253 -7.53 14.92 -12.57
C ARG A 253 -7.20 16.40 -12.61
N VAL A 254 -6.97 16.97 -11.42
CA VAL A 254 -6.50 18.34 -11.26
C VAL A 254 -4.99 18.40 -11.29
N GLY A 255 -4.45 19.58 -11.56
CA GLY A 255 -3.03 19.87 -11.52
C GLY A 255 -2.41 20.08 -12.91
N GLU A 256 -1.17 20.50 -12.89
CA GLU A 256 -0.29 20.70 -14.05
C GLU A 256 1.18 20.60 -13.61
N SER A 257 2.08 20.48 -14.56
CA SER A 257 3.51 20.26 -14.28
C SER A 257 4.10 21.32 -13.33
N ALA A 258 3.79 22.61 -13.52
CA ALA A 258 4.30 23.69 -12.67
C ALA A 258 3.83 23.52 -11.21
N TYR A 259 2.54 23.29 -11.00
CA TYR A 259 1.98 23.06 -9.67
C TYR A 259 2.62 21.86 -8.96
N PHE A 260 2.87 20.78 -9.67
CA PHE A 260 3.51 19.59 -9.08
C PHE A 260 4.98 19.83 -8.74
N LYS A 261 5.71 20.62 -9.53
CA LYS A 261 7.08 21.06 -9.20
C LYS A 261 7.11 21.87 -7.92
N ASP A 262 6.17 22.82 -7.79
CA ASP A 262 6.04 23.65 -6.58
C ASP A 262 5.71 22.78 -5.34
N LEU A 263 4.82 21.78 -5.49
CA LEU A 263 4.46 20.86 -4.43
C LEU A 263 5.67 20.03 -3.94
N PHE A 264 6.47 19.51 -4.86
CA PHE A 264 7.68 18.74 -4.53
C PHE A 264 8.77 19.61 -3.92
N SER A 265 8.92 20.84 -4.42
CA SER A 265 9.87 21.82 -3.86
C SER A 265 9.47 22.19 -2.44
N LEU A 266 8.18 22.47 -2.19
CA LEU A 266 7.66 22.73 -0.85
C LEU A 266 7.94 21.58 0.12
N ALA A 267 7.76 20.32 -0.32
CA ALA A 267 7.98 19.17 0.54
C ALA A 267 9.46 19.07 0.99
N ARG A 268 10.39 19.27 0.08
CA ARG A 268 11.83 19.26 0.39
C ARG A 268 12.28 20.45 1.21
N GLU A 269 11.64 21.62 1.02
CA GLU A 269 11.93 22.83 1.81
C GLU A 269 11.50 22.65 3.28
N VAL A 270 10.28 22.17 3.53
CA VAL A 270 9.73 22.08 4.90
C VAL A 270 10.27 20.90 5.68
N LYS A 271 10.72 19.86 5.01
CA LYS A 271 11.30 18.67 5.66
C LYS A 271 12.58 18.22 4.94
N PRO A 272 13.73 18.75 5.33
CA PRO A 272 15.03 18.38 4.76
C PRO A 272 15.27 16.87 4.80
N GLY A 273 15.74 16.30 3.68
CA GLY A 273 15.94 14.85 3.55
C GLY A 273 14.68 14.05 3.25
N LEU A 274 13.55 14.73 2.99
CA LEU A 274 12.34 14.07 2.51
C LEU A 274 12.57 13.51 1.09
N GLU A 275 12.16 12.26 0.90
CA GLU A 275 12.13 11.59 -0.40
C GLU A 275 10.71 11.52 -0.96
N ILE A 276 10.62 11.57 -2.28
CA ILE A 276 9.36 11.65 -3.01
C ILE A 276 9.13 10.36 -3.79
N ARG A 277 7.95 9.78 -3.58
CA ARG A 277 7.40 8.70 -4.39
C ARG A 277 6.25 9.21 -5.23
N THR A 278 6.29 8.93 -6.53
CA THR A 278 5.20 9.27 -7.44
C THR A 278 4.90 8.14 -8.42
N SER A 279 3.79 8.26 -9.14
CA SER A 279 3.37 7.24 -10.11
C SER A 279 2.85 7.90 -11.37
N PHE A 280 3.13 7.26 -12.53
CA PHE A 280 2.61 7.68 -13.83
C PHE A 280 1.92 6.51 -14.54
N ILE A 281 0.84 6.83 -15.24
CA ILE A 281 0.14 5.91 -16.15
C ILE A 281 0.48 6.33 -17.57
N ILE A 282 1.16 5.45 -18.31
CA ILE A 282 1.66 5.70 -19.64
C ILE A 282 0.81 4.97 -20.67
N GLY A 283 0.56 5.61 -21.82
CA GLY A 283 -0.25 5.08 -22.89
C GLY A 283 -1.75 5.28 -22.68
N TYR A 284 -2.13 6.27 -21.89
CA TYR A 284 -3.54 6.66 -21.76
C TYR A 284 -4.10 7.16 -23.10
N PRO A 285 -5.38 6.91 -23.43
CA PRO A 285 -5.97 7.34 -24.70
C PRO A 285 -5.77 8.81 -25.00
N GLY A 286 -5.20 9.11 -26.17
CA GLY A 286 -4.86 10.47 -26.60
C GLY A 286 -3.50 10.98 -26.16
N GLU A 287 -2.68 10.14 -25.50
CA GLU A 287 -1.27 10.45 -25.21
C GLU A 287 -0.42 10.44 -26.47
N GLU A 288 0.31 11.50 -26.71
CA GLU A 288 1.22 11.72 -27.83
C GLU A 288 2.68 11.72 -27.35
N PRO A 289 3.68 11.61 -28.27
CA PRO A 289 5.09 11.63 -27.86
C PRO A 289 5.46 12.86 -27.02
N GLU A 290 4.92 14.02 -27.36
CA GLU A 290 5.15 15.29 -26.65
C GLU A 290 4.65 15.27 -25.21
N ASP A 291 3.61 14.48 -24.92
CA ASP A 291 3.09 14.29 -23.56
C ASP A 291 4.08 13.43 -22.72
N VAL A 292 4.72 12.44 -23.36
CA VAL A 292 5.79 11.62 -22.74
C VAL A 292 7.04 12.47 -22.48
N ASP A 293 7.43 13.33 -23.42
CA ASP A 293 8.53 14.27 -23.23
C ASP A 293 8.31 15.21 -22.04
N GLN A 294 7.06 15.59 -21.76
CA GLN A 294 6.75 16.38 -20.55
C GLN A 294 6.99 15.56 -19.27
N VAL A 295 6.68 14.26 -19.26
CA VAL A 295 6.96 13.37 -18.11
C VAL A 295 8.47 13.24 -17.90
N LEU A 296 9.24 13.02 -18.97
CA LEU A 296 10.70 12.93 -18.91
C LEU A 296 11.31 14.21 -18.31
N ARG A 297 11.00 15.38 -18.88
CA ARG A 297 11.48 16.67 -18.34
C ARG A 297 11.07 16.91 -16.90
N PHE A 298 9.85 16.50 -16.53
CA PHE A 298 9.40 16.63 -15.14
C PHE A 298 10.26 15.79 -14.19
N ILE A 299 10.56 14.55 -14.56
CA ILE A 299 11.42 13.65 -13.77
C ILE A 299 12.84 14.20 -13.69
N GLU A 300 13.40 14.69 -14.79
CA GLU A 300 14.73 15.33 -14.85
C GLU A 300 14.81 16.55 -13.94
N ASP A 301 13.80 17.43 -14.00
CA ASP A 301 13.76 18.68 -13.24
C ASP A 301 13.52 18.46 -11.73
N THR A 302 12.68 17.49 -11.39
CA THR A 302 12.23 17.29 -9.97
C THR A 302 12.97 16.16 -9.28
N ARG A 303 13.63 15.26 -10.02
CA ARG A 303 14.45 14.14 -9.53
C ARG A 303 13.77 13.39 -8.36
N PRO A 304 12.56 12.84 -8.57
CA PRO A 304 11.92 12.05 -7.53
C PRO A 304 12.71 10.77 -7.27
N GLU A 305 12.86 10.40 -6.01
CA GLU A 305 13.65 9.24 -5.61
C GLU A 305 12.98 7.92 -6.01
N LYS A 306 11.67 7.92 -6.10
CA LYS A 306 10.87 6.70 -6.39
C LYS A 306 9.81 7.01 -7.44
N VAL A 307 9.85 6.31 -8.56
CA VAL A 307 8.92 6.47 -9.68
C VAL A 307 8.30 5.13 -10.06
N ASN A 308 6.99 5.02 -9.93
CA ASN A 308 6.25 3.87 -10.44
C ASN A 308 5.65 4.17 -11.81
N LEU A 309 5.88 3.28 -12.76
CA LEU A 309 5.37 3.38 -14.12
C LEU A 309 4.36 2.25 -14.38
N PHE A 310 3.14 2.64 -14.72
CA PHE A 310 2.06 1.71 -15.06
C PHE A 310 1.67 1.86 -16.53
N SER A 311 1.56 0.74 -17.24
CA SER A 311 0.88 0.72 -18.53
C SER A 311 -0.61 0.96 -18.33
N TYR A 312 -1.19 1.87 -19.09
CA TYR A 312 -2.63 2.05 -19.05
C TYR A 312 -3.35 0.76 -19.45
N SER A 313 -4.19 0.26 -18.56
CA SER A 313 -5.04 -0.91 -18.74
C SER A 313 -6.50 -0.47 -18.70
N PRO A 314 -7.26 -0.57 -19.82
CA PRO A 314 -8.66 -0.18 -19.83
C PRO A 314 -9.47 -1.12 -18.92
N GLN A 315 -10.20 -0.55 -17.96
CA GLN A 315 -11.04 -1.31 -17.05
C GLN A 315 -12.51 -1.16 -17.44
N GLU A 316 -13.19 -2.26 -17.67
CA GLU A 316 -14.61 -2.27 -18.01
C GLU A 316 -15.43 -1.44 -17.01
N GLY A 317 -16.36 -0.62 -17.52
CA GLY A 317 -17.19 0.29 -16.73
C GLY A 317 -16.55 1.65 -16.45
N THR A 318 -15.27 1.86 -16.79
CA THR A 318 -14.61 3.17 -16.63
C THR A 318 -14.81 4.07 -17.86
N LYS A 319 -14.79 5.39 -17.65
CA LYS A 319 -14.86 6.36 -18.76
C LYS A 319 -13.63 6.24 -19.68
N GLY A 320 -12.46 5.95 -19.16
CA GLY A 320 -11.23 5.79 -19.93
C GLY A 320 -11.30 4.59 -20.90
N ALA A 321 -11.98 3.51 -20.50
CA ALA A 321 -12.17 2.35 -21.37
C ALA A 321 -13.09 2.62 -22.58
N GLN A 322 -13.97 3.64 -22.47
CA GLN A 322 -14.85 4.05 -23.57
C GLN A 322 -14.14 4.92 -24.62
N LEU A 323 -12.96 5.44 -24.28
CA LEU A 323 -12.17 6.23 -25.22
C LEU A 323 -11.49 5.32 -26.26
N LYS A 324 -11.30 5.86 -27.47
CA LYS A 324 -10.54 5.18 -28.51
C LYS A 324 -9.11 4.94 -28.03
N GLN A 325 -8.71 3.69 -27.95
CA GLN A 325 -7.35 3.30 -27.61
C GLN A 325 -6.42 3.70 -28.77
N THR A 326 -5.54 4.68 -28.53
CA THR A 326 -4.67 5.27 -29.57
C THR A 326 -3.23 4.81 -29.45
N VAL A 327 -2.84 4.20 -28.33
CA VAL A 327 -1.47 3.76 -28.06
C VAL A 327 -1.45 2.22 -28.00
N SER A 328 -0.67 1.57 -28.86
CA SER A 328 -0.51 0.13 -28.87
C SER A 328 0.31 -0.36 -27.65
N GLU A 329 0.14 -1.62 -27.25
CA GLU A 329 0.92 -2.21 -26.14
C GLU A 329 2.44 -2.13 -26.37
N LYS A 330 2.87 -2.35 -27.62
CA LYS A 330 4.29 -2.19 -28.01
C LYS A 330 4.79 -0.75 -27.78
N GLU A 331 3.96 0.23 -28.13
CA GLU A 331 4.32 1.63 -27.95
C GLU A 331 4.31 2.03 -26.45
N LYS A 332 3.34 1.53 -25.68
CA LYS A 332 3.32 1.72 -24.21
C LYS A 332 4.61 1.19 -23.56
N SER A 333 5.00 -0.05 -23.91
CA SER A 333 6.22 -0.68 -23.40
C SER A 333 7.46 0.15 -23.79
N LYS A 334 7.53 0.67 -25.01
CA LYS A 334 8.63 1.52 -25.47
C LYS A 334 8.71 2.81 -24.65
N ARG A 335 7.58 3.49 -24.42
CA ARG A 335 7.51 4.73 -23.64
C ARG A 335 7.89 4.51 -22.17
N ILE A 336 7.39 3.42 -21.58
CA ILE A 336 7.73 3.02 -20.21
C ILE A 336 9.24 2.77 -20.08
N ASN A 337 9.83 2.03 -21.01
CA ASN A 337 11.27 1.75 -20.97
C ASN A 337 12.07 3.04 -21.09
N LEU A 338 11.70 3.95 -22.01
CA LEU A 338 12.38 5.24 -22.17
C LEU A 338 12.37 6.07 -20.86
N ILE A 339 11.21 6.14 -20.18
CA ILE A 339 11.09 6.86 -18.90
C ILE A 339 11.88 6.14 -17.80
N ARG A 340 11.82 4.81 -17.77
CA ARG A 340 12.55 4.00 -16.79
C ARG A 340 14.06 4.19 -16.94
N ASP A 341 14.60 4.11 -18.15
CA ASP A 341 16.03 4.25 -18.40
C ASP A 341 16.52 5.65 -18.00
N SER A 342 15.73 6.70 -18.31
CA SER A 342 16.03 8.07 -17.85
C SER A 342 16.01 8.19 -16.32
N HIS A 343 15.02 7.60 -15.66
CA HIS A 343 14.93 7.63 -14.19
C HIS A 343 16.04 6.81 -13.53
N LEU A 344 16.43 5.66 -14.09
CA LEU A 344 17.53 4.84 -13.57
C LEU A 344 18.84 5.61 -13.53
N ALA A 345 19.17 6.39 -14.57
CA ALA A 345 20.36 7.24 -14.57
C ALA A 345 20.34 8.28 -13.43
N ILE A 346 19.16 8.87 -13.15
CA ILE A 346 18.98 9.80 -12.01
C ILE A 346 19.12 9.05 -10.69
N LEU A 347 18.57 7.85 -10.60
CA LEU A 347 18.60 7.05 -9.37
C LEU A 347 20.03 6.61 -9.04
N GLU A 348 20.85 6.25 -10.03
CA GLU A 348 22.28 5.97 -9.83
C GLU A 348 23.01 7.13 -9.19
N GLU A 349 22.82 8.37 -9.67
CA GLU A 349 23.42 9.58 -9.08
C GLU A 349 22.90 9.82 -7.63
N ILE A 350 21.60 9.59 -7.39
CA ILE A 350 21.01 9.69 -6.06
C ILE A 350 21.66 8.65 -5.12
N HIS A 351 21.78 7.41 -5.56
CA HIS A 351 22.40 6.32 -4.82
C HIS A 351 23.86 6.65 -4.50
N GLU A 352 24.68 7.04 -5.48
CA GLU A 352 26.06 7.45 -5.24
C GLU A 352 26.15 8.54 -4.18
N SER A 353 25.24 9.50 -4.20
CA SER A 353 25.17 10.57 -3.20
C SER A 353 24.85 10.10 -1.78
N ARG A 354 24.25 8.90 -1.61
CA ARG A 354 23.91 8.32 -0.31
C ARG A 354 25.07 7.57 0.33
N ILE A 355 26.07 7.11 -0.44
CA ILE A 355 27.22 6.36 0.09
C ILE A 355 27.95 7.20 1.15
N GLY A 356 28.23 6.58 2.29
CA GLY A 356 28.86 7.21 3.44
C GLY A 356 27.92 8.06 4.31
N ARG A 357 26.69 8.33 3.85
CA ARG A 357 25.68 9.05 4.66
C ARG A 357 25.02 8.14 5.67
N THR A 358 24.59 8.75 6.77
CA THR A 358 23.89 8.08 7.87
C THR A 358 22.43 8.52 7.90
N TYR A 359 21.52 7.58 8.08
CA TYR A 359 20.07 7.79 8.11
C TYR A 359 19.47 7.22 9.38
N ASP A 360 18.41 7.84 9.89
CA ASP A 360 17.54 7.21 10.88
C ASP A 360 16.83 6.02 10.25
N ALA A 361 16.78 4.91 10.97
CA ALA A 361 16.34 3.64 10.43
C ALA A 361 15.64 2.75 11.47
N ILE A 362 14.87 1.80 10.97
CA ILE A 362 14.17 0.79 11.75
C ILE A 362 14.53 -0.60 11.22
N VAL A 363 14.71 -1.56 12.10
CA VAL A 363 14.92 -2.97 11.74
C VAL A 363 13.57 -3.62 11.47
N ASP A 364 13.33 -4.08 10.25
CA ASP A 364 12.08 -4.75 9.86
C ASP A 364 12.13 -6.27 10.15
N GLY A 365 13.29 -6.89 10.09
CA GLY A 365 13.44 -8.33 10.29
C GLY A 365 14.86 -8.84 10.09
N VAL A 366 14.99 -10.15 10.00
CA VAL A 366 16.23 -10.86 9.60
C VAL A 366 15.85 -11.83 8.49
N GLU A 367 16.56 -11.75 7.37
CA GLU A 367 16.37 -12.62 6.20
C GLU A 367 17.75 -13.10 5.72
N ASP A 368 17.89 -14.36 5.37
CA ASP A 368 19.11 -14.98 4.83
C ASP A 368 20.41 -14.68 5.62
N GLY A 369 20.28 -14.51 6.96
CA GLY A 369 21.44 -14.25 7.83
C GLY A 369 21.87 -12.78 7.90
N GLN A 370 21.08 -11.85 7.38
CA GLN A 370 21.31 -10.41 7.48
C GLN A 370 20.10 -9.72 8.10
N ALA A 371 20.30 -8.62 8.82
CA ALA A 371 19.20 -7.76 9.24
C ALA A 371 18.68 -6.95 8.06
N VAL A 372 17.38 -6.95 7.90
CA VAL A 372 16.66 -6.09 6.95
C VAL A 372 16.28 -4.82 7.67
N VAL A 373 16.90 -3.74 7.24
CA VAL A 373 16.78 -2.41 7.84
C VAL A 373 16.13 -1.47 6.82
N ARG A 374 15.27 -0.58 7.28
CA ARG A 374 14.61 0.39 6.43
C ARG A 374 14.86 1.81 6.94
N ARG A 375 15.28 2.71 6.04
CA ARG A 375 15.42 4.12 6.38
C ARG A 375 14.03 4.74 6.61
N PHE A 376 13.95 5.81 7.36
CA PHE A 376 12.68 6.52 7.53
C PHE A 376 12.11 7.10 6.23
N GLN A 377 12.96 7.25 5.20
CA GLN A 377 12.60 7.66 3.85
C GLN A 377 11.97 6.54 3.01
N ASP A 378 11.87 5.33 3.52
CA ASP A 378 11.38 4.17 2.76
C ASP A 378 10.10 3.62 3.40
N ALA A 379 9.10 3.35 2.58
CA ALA A 379 7.84 2.75 3.03
C ALA A 379 7.96 1.23 3.13
N PRO A 380 7.39 0.60 4.16
CA PRO A 380 7.46 -0.84 4.32
C PRO A 380 6.83 -1.58 3.15
N GLU A 381 7.48 -2.68 2.73
CA GLU A 381 7.05 -3.59 1.64
C GLU A 381 6.96 -2.96 0.24
N MET A 382 7.29 -1.68 0.10
CA MET A 382 7.14 -0.96 -1.16
C MET A 382 8.42 -0.36 -1.70
N ASP A 383 9.36 -0.03 -0.83
CA ASP A 383 10.57 0.68 -1.18
C ASP A 383 11.83 -0.14 -0.87
N GLU A 384 12.97 0.47 -1.11
CA GLU A 384 14.31 -0.11 -0.93
C GLU A 384 14.57 -0.50 0.52
N VAL A 385 15.38 -1.52 0.73
CA VAL A 385 15.87 -1.94 2.05
C VAL A 385 17.39 -1.79 2.15
N VAL A 386 17.90 -1.82 3.38
CA VAL A 386 19.32 -1.85 3.67
C VAL A 386 19.65 -3.17 4.36
N TYR A 387 20.46 -4.00 3.74
CA TYR A 387 20.98 -5.21 4.35
C TYR A 387 22.17 -4.89 5.26
N VAL A 388 22.13 -5.39 6.48
CA VAL A 388 23.18 -5.17 7.49
C VAL A 388 23.65 -6.51 8.02
N ASP A 389 24.96 -6.72 8.02
CA ASP A 389 25.63 -7.94 8.49
C ASP A 389 25.65 -8.02 10.03
N ASP A 390 24.46 -8.00 10.65
CA ASP A 390 24.28 -8.09 12.10
C ASP A 390 22.94 -8.76 12.45
N VAL A 391 22.98 -10.05 12.67
CA VAL A 391 21.80 -10.87 13.06
C VAL A 391 21.35 -10.65 14.52
N SER A 392 22.09 -9.88 15.31
CA SER A 392 21.68 -9.52 16.66
C SER A 392 20.66 -8.39 16.73
N LEU A 393 20.41 -7.72 15.58
CA LEU A 393 19.42 -6.67 15.46
C LEU A 393 18.01 -7.29 15.49
N ILE A 394 17.20 -6.80 16.40
CA ILE A 394 15.82 -7.28 16.60
C ILE A 394 14.81 -6.38 15.89
N PRO A 395 13.72 -6.92 15.32
CA PRO A 395 12.65 -6.15 14.70
C PRO A 395 12.11 -5.05 15.64
N GLY A 396 11.89 -3.87 15.10
CA GLY A 396 11.42 -2.70 15.85
C GLY A 396 12.52 -1.90 16.54
N ARG A 397 13.80 -2.33 16.47
CA ARG A 397 14.91 -1.49 16.93
C ARG A 397 15.06 -0.29 16.00
N ILE A 398 15.05 0.90 16.60
CA ILE A 398 15.29 2.18 15.90
C ILE A 398 16.72 2.63 16.21
N GLY A 399 17.41 3.16 15.22
CA GLY A 399 18.77 3.68 15.34
C GLY A 399 19.23 4.33 14.05
N LYS A 400 20.50 4.19 13.74
CA LYS A 400 21.08 4.78 12.54
C LYS A 400 21.79 3.74 11.69
N VAL A 401 21.67 3.90 10.36
CA VAL A 401 22.39 3.07 9.40
C VAL A 401 23.20 3.96 8.47
N ARG A 402 24.48 3.63 8.27
CA ARG A 402 25.34 4.24 7.26
C ARG A 402 25.24 3.39 6.01
N ILE A 403 25.03 4.03 4.86
CA ILE A 403 25.02 3.36 3.56
C ILE A 403 26.46 3.15 3.07
N ASP A 404 26.80 1.91 2.77
CA ASP A 404 28.15 1.53 2.35
C ASP A 404 28.23 1.25 0.83
N SER A 405 27.18 0.63 0.25
CA SER A 405 27.12 0.33 -1.18
C SER A 405 25.67 0.05 -1.65
N PHE A 406 25.49 -0.13 -2.95
CA PHE A 406 24.24 -0.53 -3.58
C PHE A 406 24.39 -1.83 -4.35
N TYR A 407 23.28 -2.55 -4.46
CA TYR A 407 23.08 -3.64 -5.39
C TYR A 407 21.70 -3.52 -6.01
N GLU A 408 21.62 -3.23 -7.31
CA GLU A 408 20.37 -2.94 -8.01
C GLU A 408 19.60 -1.78 -7.38
N TYR A 409 18.51 -2.06 -6.67
CA TYR A 409 17.69 -1.07 -5.96
C TYR A 409 17.99 -1.02 -4.47
N ASP A 410 18.47 -2.14 -3.89
CA ASP A 410 18.71 -2.25 -2.46
C ASP A 410 20.11 -1.79 -2.05
N MET A 411 20.28 -1.56 -0.77
CA MET A 411 21.51 -1.02 -0.19
C MET A 411 22.14 -2.04 0.76
N ASN A 412 23.49 -1.94 0.91
CA ASN A 412 24.18 -2.54 2.04
C ASN A 412 24.66 -1.43 2.96
N GLY A 413 24.67 -1.67 4.26
CA GLY A 413 25.05 -0.67 5.24
C GLY A 413 25.57 -1.23 6.55
N THR A 414 26.04 -0.31 7.37
CA THR A 414 26.52 -0.60 8.73
C THR A 414 25.59 0.06 9.74
N TRP A 415 25.09 -0.70 10.71
CA TRP A 415 24.34 -0.16 11.85
C TRP A 415 25.28 0.58 12.79
N ILE A 416 24.84 1.76 13.29
CA ILE A 416 25.63 2.65 14.14
C ILE A 416 24.98 2.78 15.53
#